data_e7bccf4499a15bd4bdf9ea82de9df33e
#
_entry.id   e7bccf4499a15bd4bdf9ea82de9df33e
#
_cell.length_a   1.000
_cell.length_b   1.000
_cell.length_c   1.000
_cell.angle_alpha   90.00
_cell.angle_beta   90.00
_cell.angle_gamma   90.00
#
_symmetry.space_group_name_H-M   'P 1'
#
loop_
_entity.id
_entity.type
_entity.pdbx_description
1 polymer ?
#
loop_
_entity_poly.entity_id
_entity_poly.type
_entity_poly.pdbx_seq_one_letter_code
_entity_poly.pdbx_strand_id
1 'polypeptide(L)'
;MNRSVLFVCLGNICRSPTAHGVFEQLLRDAGLSNSVKVDSCGTGDWHLDHAPDKRAQLTAKQHGFNLSHLRSRLICHDDFRDFDYILAMDKNNLRDILALCPDQYKNKCQLFLNFAKELGIQEVPDPYYGGDDGFEDVLSMIKVASQNLLQEISFDI
;
A
#
# COMPACT_ATOMS: atom_id res chain seq x y z
N MET A 1 -21.81 -2.89 2.73
CA MET A 1 -21.09 -1.76 3.33
C MET A 1 -19.72 -1.64 2.68
N ASN A 2 -19.35 -0.44 2.25
CA ASN A 2 -18.08 -0.23 1.56
C ASN A 2 -16.93 -0.05 2.53
N ARG A 3 -15.74 -0.43 2.09
CA ARG A 3 -14.49 -0.24 2.82
C ARG A 3 -13.50 0.53 1.96
N SER A 4 -12.51 1.15 2.57
CA SER A 4 -11.49 1.90 1.86
C SER A 4 -10.12 1.68 2.48
N VAL A 5 -9.11 1.52 1.61
CA VAL A 5 -7.73 1.20 1.99
C VAL A 5 -6.77 2.19 1.34
N LEU A 6 -5.89 2.77 2.14
CA LEU A 6 -4.83 3.66 1.68
C LEU A 6 -3.48 3.06 2.03
N PHE A 7 -2.65 2.83 1.02
CA PHE A 7 -1.28 2.36 1.21
C PHE A 7 -0.31 3.55 1.20
N VAL A 8 0.59 3.60 2.16
CA VAL A 8 1.48 4.75 2.35
C VAL A 8 2.93 4.31 2.45
N CYS A 9 3.80 4.91 1.64
CA CYS A 9 5.25 4.79 1.79
C CYS A 9 5.89 6.18 1.74
N LEU A 10 7.19 6.28 1.55
CA LEU A 10 7.86 7.58 1.54
C LEU A 10 7.56 8.36 0.26
N GLY A 11 7.92 7.81 -0.91
CA GLY A 11 7.84 8.53 -2.18
C GLY A 11 6.65 8.22 -3.06
N ASN A 12 5.88 7.20 -2.72
CA ASN A 12 4.74 6.72 -3.51
C ASN A 12 5.13 6.33 -4.95
N ILE A 13 6.30 5.75 -5.13
CA ILE A 13 6.76 5.26 -6.44
C ILE A 13 7.15 3.78 -6.44
N CYS A 14 7.41 3.15 -5.30
CA CYS A 14 7.80 1.73 -5.24
C CYS A 14 6.82 0.90 -4.44
N ARG A 15 6.87 0.97 -3.11
CA ARG A 15 6.14 0.06 -2.21
C ARG A 15 4.63 0.27 -2.22
N SER A 16 4.17 1.49 -1.98
CA SER A 16 2.73 1.76 -1.91
C SER A 16 2.02 1.59 -3.26
N PRO A 17 2.58 2.00 -4.41
CA PRO A 17 1.91 1.70 -5.68
C PRO A 17 1.92 0.20 -6.00
N THR A 18 2.92 -0.56 -5.59
CA THR A 18 2.91 -2.02 -5.75
C THR A 18 1.75 -2.62 -4.96
N ALA A 19 1.60 -2.24 -3.69
CA ALA A 19 0.47 -2.70 -2.87
C ALA A 19 -0.87 -2.29 -3.49
N HIS A 20 -0.98 -1.06 -3.97
CA HIS A 20 -2.17 -0.52 -4.61
C HIS A 20 -2.56 -1.39 -5.82
N GLY A 21 -1.63 -1.64 -6.74
CA GLY A 21 -1.90 -2.42 -7.94
C GLY A 21 -2.19 -3.89 -7.65
N VAL A 22 -1.47 -4.50 -6.71
CA VAL A 22 -1.72 -5.88 -6.30
C VAL A 22 -3.12 -6.00 -5.70
N PHE A 23 -3.46 -5.13 -4.78
CA PHE A 23 -4.75 -5.20 -4.08
C PHE A 23 -5.92 -4.92 -5.04
N GLU A 24 -5.77 -3.98 -5.96
CA GLU A 24 -6.78 -3.76 -7.01
C GLU A 24 -7.06 -5.03 -7.80
N GLN A 25 -6.01 -5.75 -8.20
CA GLN A 25 -6.17 -6.97 -8.99
C GLN A 25 -6.87 -8.08 -8.18
N LEU A 26 -6.48 -8.22 -6.90
CA LEU A 26 -7.14 -9.19 -6.03
C LEU A 26 -8.62 -8.88 -5.85
N LEU A 27 -8.97 -7.62 -5.73
CA LEU A 27 -10.36 -7.19 -5.63
C LEU A 27 -11.14 -7.51 -6.91
N ARG A 28 -10.55 -7.28 -8.08
CA ARG A 28 -11.20 -7.62 -9.36
C ARG A 28 -11.45 -9.12 -9.44
N ASP A 29 -10.46 -9.92 -9.11
CA ASP A 29 -10.55 -11.38 -9.16
C ASP A 29 -11.62 -11.91 -8.19
N ALA A 30 -11.83 -11.23 -7.08
CA ALA A 30 -12.83 -11.59 -6.06
C ALA A 30 -14.22 -10.98 -6.31
N GLY A 31 -14.38 -10.15 -7.34
CA GLY A 31 -15.63 -9.48 -7.63
C GLY A 31 -15.99 -8.36 -6.65
N LEU A 32 -15.00 -7.76 -5.99
CA LEU A 32 -15.19 -6.76 -4.94
C LEU A 32 -14.75 -5.34 -5.34
N SER A 33 -14.45 -5.10 -6.61
CA SER A 33 -13.96 -3.79 -7.07
C SER A 33 -14.91 -2.62 -6.72
N ASN A 34 -16.21 -2.87 -6.69
CA ASN A 34 -17.18 -1.83 -6.36
C ASN A 34 -17.46 -1.70 -4.86
N SER A 35 -16.94 -2.63 -4.07
CA SER A 35 -17.16 -2.65 -2.61
C SER A 35 -15.97 -2.11 -1.81
N VAL A 36 -14.80 -2.03 -2.41
CA VAL A 36 -13.58 -1.59 -1.73
C VAL A 36 -12.84 -0.55 -2.58
N LYS A 37 -12.69 0.64 -2.01
CA LYS A 37 -11.90 1.71 -2.63
C LYS A 37 -10.44 1.54 -2.22
N VAL A 38 -9.52 1.69 -3.16
CA VAL A 38 -8.08 1.58 -2.92
C VAL A 38 -7.37 2.82 -3.46
N ASP A 39 -6.41 3.32 -2.71
CA ASP A 39 -5.53 4.38 -3.17
C ASP A 39 -4.16 4.22 -2.52
N SER A 40 -3.21 5.04 -2.93
CA SER A 40 -1.87 5.07 -2.36
C SER A 40 -1.34 6.50 -2.37
N CYS A 41 -0.42 6.79 -1.44
CA CYS A 41 0.20 8.11 -1.34
C CYS A 41 1.58 8.00 -0.68
N GLY A 42 2.30 9.12 -0.64
CA GLY A 42 3.58 9.22 0.02
C GLY A 42 3.55 10.22 1.18
N THR A 43 4.46 10.05 2.12
CA THR A 43 4.69 11.04 3.18
C THR A 43 5.62 12.16 2.73
N GLY A 44 6.40 11.93 1.65
CA GLY A 44 7.27 12.93 1.05
C GLY A 44 6.79 13.35 -0.33
N ASP A 45 7.26 14.49 -0.80
CA ASP A 45 6.78 15.12 -2.04
C ASP A 45 7.81 15.12 -3.18
N TRP A 46 8.88 14.30 -3.09
CA TRP A 46 9.96 14.29 -4.08
C TRP A 46 9.52 13.85 -5.47
N HIS A 47 8.45 13.07 -5.56
CA HIS A 47 8.04 12.41 -6.81
C HIS A 47 6.57 12.69 -7.16
N LEU A 48 6.06 13.89 -6.84
CA LEU A 48 4.65 14.22 -7.10
C LEU A 48 4.26 14.00 -8.56
N ASP A 49 3.11 13.38 -8.76
CA ASP A 49 2.51 13.11 -10.08
C ASP A 49 3.38 12.25 -11.01
N HIS A 50 4.30 11.48 -10.43
CA HIS A 50 5.13 10.55 -11.19
C HIS A 50 4.48 9.18 -11.32
N ALA A 51 4.79 8.49 -12.40
CA ALA A 51 4.49 7.08 -12.54
C ALA A 51 5.33 6.28 -11.54
N PRO A 52 4.91 5.06 -11.16
CA PRO A 52 5.73 4.19 -10.34
C PRO A 52 7.12 3.94 -10.95
N ASP A 53 8.09 3.66 -10.10
CA ASP A 53 9.44 3.30 -10.53
C ASP A 53 9.39 2.20 -11.59
N LYS A 54 10.19 2.33 -12.65
CA LYS A 54 10.17 1.39 -13.78
C LYS A 54 10.48 -0.04 -13.36
N ARG A 55 11.37 -0.22 -12.38
CA ARG A 55 11.74 -1.54 -11.86
C ARG A 55 10.56 -2.17 -11.11
N ALA A 56 9.83 -1.35 -10.33
CA ALA A 56 8.62 -1.80 -9.65
C ALA A 56 7.55 -2.21 -10.66
N GLN A 57 7.35 -1.42 -11.70
CA GLN A 57 6.39 -1.73 -12.77
C GLN A 57 6.75 -3.03 -13.48
N LEU A 58 8.03 -3.22 -13.82
CA LEU A 58 8.50 -4.42 -14.53
C LEU A 58 8.30 -5.67 -13.70
N THR A 59 8.71 -5.64 -12.43
CA THR A 59 8.54 -6.77 -11.52
C THR A 59 7.08 -7.13 -11.35
N ALA A 60 6.22 -6.14 -11.11
CA ALA A 60 4.78 -6.35 -10.96
C ALA A 60 4.17 -6.96 -12.24
N LYS A 61 4.55 -6.44 -13.40
CA LYS A 61 4.04 -6.94 -14.69
C LYS A 61 4.40 -8.40 -14.92
N GLN A 62 5.61 -8.81 -14.55
CA GLN A 62 6.04 -10.21 -14.67
C GLN A 62 5.16 -11.16 -13.83
N HIS A 63 4.52 -10.66 -12.80
CA HIS A 63 3.62 -11.40 -11.92
C HIS A 63 2.14 -11.13 -12.19
N GLY A 64 1.82 -10.44 -13.28
CA GLY A 64 0.43 -10.21 -13.69
C GLY A 64 -0.24 -8.97 -13.10
N PHE A 65 0.53 -8.04 -12.54
CA PHE A 65 0.00 -6.82 -11.95
C PHE A 65 0.40 -5.58 -12.76
N ASN A 66 -0.55 -4.69 -13.05
CA ASN A 66 -0.30 -3.47 -13.79
C ASN A 66 -0.28 -2.26 -12.84
N LEU A 67 0.83 -1.53 -12.85
CA LEU A 67 0.99 -0.30 -12.05
C LEU A 67 1.04 0.96 -12.92
N SER A 68 1.02 0.83 -14.25
CA SER A 68 1.33 1.93 -15.15
C SER A 68 0.36 3.12 -15.08
N HIS A 69 -0.86 2.87 -14.65
CA HIS A 69 -1.91 3.89 -14.55
C HIS A 69 -1.83 4.71 -13.27
N LEU A 70 -1.03 4.28 -12.30
CA LEU A 70 -0.93 4.95 -11.00
C LEU A 70 -0.04 6.19 -11.08
N ARG A 71 -0.34 7.18 -10.23
CA ARG A 71 0.45 8.42 -10.13
C ARG A 71 0.64 8.77 -8.68
N SER A 72 1.86 9.22 -8.34
CA SER A 72 2.20 9.57 -6.98
C SER A 72 1.48 10.84 -6.51
N ARG A 73 1.12 10.85 -5.24
CA ARG A 73 0.56 12.02 -4.57
C ARG A 73 1.02 12.05 -3.11
N LEU A 74 0.92 13.22 -2.50
CA LEU A 74 1.23 13.40 -1.09
C LEU A 74 0.00 13.05 -0.25
N ILE A 75 0.23 12.48 0.94
CA ILE A 75 -0.83 12.28 1.92
C ILE A 75 -1.45 13.64 2.28
N CYS A 76 -2.77 13.68 2.42
CA CYS A 76 -3.47 14.90 2.78
C CYS A 76 -4.36 14.67 4.00
N HIS A 77 -4.81 15.77 4.60
CA HIS A 77 -5.56 15.70 5.85
C HIS A 77 -6.87 14.91 5.72
N ASP A 78 -7.54 15.04 4.58
CA ASP A 78 -8.81 14.34 4.32
C ASP A 78 -8.67 12.82 4.27
N ASP A 79 -7.46 12.31 3.98
CA ASP A 79 -7.22 10.87 3.92
C ASP A 79 -7.56 10.17 5.24
N PHE A 80 -7.30 10.83 6.36
CA PHE A 80 -7.56 10.24 7.67
C PHE A 80 -9.04 10.07 7.96
N ARG A 81 -9.86 10.96 7.43
CA ARG A 81 -11.32 10.86 7.54
C ARG A 81 -11.87 9.81 6.56
N ASP A 82 -11.36 9.82 5.33
CA ASP A 82 -11.98 9.11 4.20
C ASP A 82 -11.64 7.63 4.11
N PHE A 83 -10.47 7.23 4.64
CA PHE A 83 -10.04 5.83 4.55
C PHE A 83 -10.25 5.10 5.87
N ASP A 84 -10.65 3.82 5.77
CA ASP A 84 -10.85 2.95 6.93
C ASP A 84 -9.56 2.30 7.38
N TYR A 85 -8.69 1.96 6.45
CA TYR A 85 -7.37 1.36 6.69
C TYR A 85 -6.30 2.27 6.11
N ILE A 86 -5.35 2.71 6.94
CA ILE A 86 -4.21 3.53 6.51
C ILE A 86 -2.96 2.73 6.86
N LEU A 87 -2.34 2.13 5.84
CA LEU A 87 -1.36 1.08 6.00
C LEU A 87 0.02 1.55 5.57
N ALA A 88 0.92 1.62 6.55
CA ALA A 88 2.29 2.07 6.35
C ALA A 88 3.22 0.90 5.99
N MET A 89 4.19 1.14 5.12
CA MET A 89 5.14 0.12 4.70
C MET A 89 6.21 -0.14 5.76
N ASP A 90 6.60 0.89 6.51
CA ASP A 90 7.62 0.75 7.57
C ASP A 90 7.29 1.66 8.76
N LYS A 91 8.09 1.52 9.82
CA LYS A 91 7.87 2.28 11.04
C LYS A 91 8.11 3.78 10.88
N ASN A 92 9.03 4.17 9.98
CA ASN A 92 9.25 5.58 9.69
C ASN A 92 8.03 6.20 9.01
N ASN A 93 7.44 5.50 8.04
CA ASN A 93 6.19 5.94 7.41
C ASN A 93 5.07 6.05 8.44
N LEU A 94 4.95 5.07 9.32
CA LEU A 94 3.91 5.07 10.34
C LEU A 94 4.08 6.25 11.31
N ARG A 95 5.30 6.52 11.74
CA ARG A 95 5.60 7.67 12.61
C ARG A 95 5.19 8.98 11.93
N ASP A 96 5.53 9.15 10.66
CA ASP A 96 5.20 10.36 9.91
C ASP A 96 3.69 10.53 9.73
N ILE A 97 2.99 9.43 9.46
CA ILE A 97 1.53 9.40 9.36
C ILE A 97 0.90 9.82 10.69
N LEU A 98 1.35 9.22 11.79
CA LEU A 98 0.78 9.49 13.12
C LEU A 98 1.01 10.95 13.57
N ALA A 99 2.12 11.54 13.14
CA ALA A 99 2.40 12.95 13.43
C ALA A 99 1.39 13.92 12.78
N LEU A 100 0.79 13.49 11.67
CA LEU A 100 -0.20 14.30 10.93
C LEU A 100 -1.64 13.93 11.29
N CYS A 101 -1.86 12.75 11.86
CA CYS A 101 -3.18 12.19 12.04
C CYS A 101 -3.90 12.76 13.25
N PRO A 102 -5.16 13.22 13.10
CA PRO A 102 -5.98 13.57 14.27
C PRO A 102 -6.15 12.37 15.20
N ASP A 103 -6.18 12.63 16.50
CA ASP A 103 -6.26 11.59 17.52
C ASP A 103 -7.42 10.62 17.31
N GLN A 104 -8.54 11.13 16.84
CA GLN A 104 -9.75 10.32 16.63
C GLN A 104 -9.60 9.27 15.52
N TYR A 105 -8.60 9.42 14.64
CA TYR A 105 -8.38 8.51 13.52
C TYR A 105 -7.12 7.65 13.65
N LYS A 106 -6.35 7.80 14.73
CA LYS A 106 -5.07 7.08 14.90
C LYS A 106 -5.22 5.56 14.89
N ASN A 107 -6.37 5.07 15.31
CA ASN A 107 -6.65 3.62 15.31
C ASN A 107 -6.77 3.03 13.89
N LYS A 108 -6.88 3.85 12.86
CA LYS A 108 -6.90 3.40 11.46
C LYS A 108 -5.49 3.15 10.92
N CYS A 109 -4.47 3.71 11.56
CA CYS A 109 -3.08 3.71 11.07
C CYS A 109 -2.31 2.54 11.68
N GLN A 110 -1.73 1.70 10.83
CA GLN A 110 -0.93 0.56 11.28
C GLN A 110 0.04 0.14 10.19
N LEU A 111 0.95 -0.76 10.55
CA LEU A 111 1.88 -1.36 9.59
C LEU A 111 1.13 -2.36 8.69
N PHE A 112 1.40 -2.29 7.40
CA PHE A 112 0.79 -3.21 6.44
C PHE A 112 1.11 -4.68 6.77
N LEU A 113 2.35 -4.96 7.19
CA LEU A 113 2.75 -6.33 7.52
C LEU A 113 2.14 -6.88 8.82
N ASN A 114 1.34 -6.07 9.54
CA ASN A 114 0.48 -6.63 10.58
C ASN A 114 -0.49 -7.68 10.02
N PHE A 115 -0.78 -7.63 8.72
CA PHE A 115 -1.61 -8.64 8.03
C PHE A 115 -0.79 -9.83 7.54
N ALA A 116 0.52 -9.84 7.75
CA ALA A 116 1.43 -10.88 7.29
C ALA A 116 2.35 -11.36 8.41
N LYS A 117 1.80 -11.64 9.59
CA LYS A 117 2.58 -12.05 10.77
C LYS A 117 3.37 -13.32 10.52
N GLU A 118 2.90 -14.19 9.63
CA GLU A 118 3.61 -15.42 9.24
C GLU A 118 4.99 -15.16 8.64
N LEU A 119 5.22 -13.95 8.10
CA LEU A 119 6.53 -13.61 7.53
C LEU A 119 7.60 -13.36 8.59
N GLY A 120 7.20 -13.10 9.84
CA GLY A 120 8.14 -12.83 10.93
C GLY A 120 8.86 -11.50 10.84
N ILE A 121 8.40 -10.58 9.99
CA ILE A 121 8.95 -9.23 9.82
C ILE A 121 7.84 -8.21 9.87
N GLN A 122 8.17 -6.99 10.29
CA GLN A 122 7.19 -5.93 10.50
C GLN A 122 7.21 -4.85 9.42
N GLU A 123 8.28 -4.78 8.65
CA GLU A 123 8.49 -3.70 7.68
C GLU A 123 8.74 -4.24 6.29
N VAL A 124 8.14 -3.58 5.29
CA VAL A 124 8.51 -3.79 3.89
C VAL A 124 9.74 -2.92 3.63
N PRO A 125 10.89 -3.52 3.26
CA PRO A 125 12.10 -2.73 3.01
C PRO A 125 11.94 -1.84 1.77
N ASP A 126 12.66 -0.72 1.74
CA ASP A 126 12.65 0.17 0.58
C ASP A 126 13.59 -0.39 -0.49
N PRO A 127 13.07 -0.81 -1.66
CA PRO A 127 13.91 -1.41 -2.70
C PRO A 127 14.60 -0.38 -3.58
N TYR A 128 14.29 0.90 -3.43
CA TYR A 128 14.76 1.97 -4.32
C TYR A 128 16.28 2.03 -4.42
N TYR A 129 16.97 1.83 -3.29
CA TYR A 129 18.42 1.90 -3.19
C TYR A 129 19.10 0.54 -3.26
N GLY A 130 18.33 -0.53 -3.45
CA GLY A 130 18.86 -1.90 -3.48
C GLY A 130 19.02 -2.45 -4.89
N GLY A 131 19.44 -3.71 -4.98
CA GLY A 131 19.52 -4.44 -6.24
C GLY A 131 18.16 -4.92 -6.74
N ASP A 132 18.17 -5.60 -7.89
CA ASP A 132 16.94 -6.06 -8.56
C ASP A 132 16.11 -7.02 -7.71
N ASP A 133 16.76 -7.85 -6.88
CA ASP A 133 16.06 -8.80 -6.01
C ASP A 133 15.17 -8.13 -4.97
N GLY A 134 15.47 -6.88 -4.62
CA GLY A 134 14.67 -6.14 -3.66
C GLY A 134 13.24 -5.93 -4.11
N PHE A 135 13.01 -5.72 -5.40
CA PHE A 135 11.65 -5.54 -5.94
C PHE A 135 10.86 -6.83 -5.91
N GLU A 136 11.50 -7.98 -6.18
CA GLU A 136 10.85 -9.29 -6.07
C GLU A 136 10.47 -9.61 -4.62
N ASP A 137 11.37 -9.36 -3.68
CA ASP A 137 11.11 -9.60 -2.26
C ASP A 137 9.96 -8.73 -1.76
N VAL A 138 9.94 -7.46 -2.13
CA VAL A 138 8.88 -6.53 -1.78
C VAL A 138 7.54 -7.02 -2.33
N LEU A 139 7.50 -7.44 -3.60
CA LEU A 139 6.28 -7.93 -4.20
C LEU A 139 5.76 -9.18 -3.47
N SER A 140 6.64 -10.11 -3.12
CA SER A 140 6.26 -11.32 -2.38
C SER A 140 5.60 -11.00 -1.04
N MET A 141 6.21 -10.09 -0.27
CA MET A 141 5.67 -9.64 1.02
C MET A 141 4.30 -8.99 0.86
N ILE A 142 4.18 -8.11 -0.13
CA ILE A 142 2.96 -7.38 -0.41
C ILE A 142 1.84 -8.33 -0.82
N LYS A 143 2.14 -9.37 -1.61
CA LYS A 143 1.14 -10.36 -2.01
C LYS A 143 0.56 -11.09 -0.80
N VAL A 144 1.40 -11.54 0.13
CA VAL A 144 0.95 -12.24 1.34
C VAL A 144 0.05 -11.33 2.17
N ALA A 145 0.52 -10.12 2.46
CA ALA A 145 -0.24 -9.17 3.27
C ALA A 145 -1.55 -8.77 2.58
N SER A 146 -1.53 -8.58 1.26
CA SER A 146 -2.72 -8.22 0.49
C SER A 146 -3.78 -9.31 0.51
N GLN A 147 -3.38 -10.56 0.38
CA GLN A 147 -4.30 -11.70 0.43
C GLN A 147 -4.97 -11.80 1.80
N ASN A 148 -4.19 -11.63 2.87
CA ASN A 148 -4.72 -11.68 4.23
C ASN A 148 -5.62 -10.48 4.54
N LEU A 149 -5.26 -9.29 4.05
CA LEU A 149 -6.10 -8.10 4.17
C LEU A 149 -7.44 -8.28 3.45
N LEU A 150 -7.40 -8.83 2.24
CA LEU A 150 -8.62 -9.11 1.47
C LEU A 150 -9.53 -10.06 2.24
N GLN A 151 -8.97 -11.09 2.84
CA GLN A 151 -9.73 -12.05 3.62
C GLN A 151 -10.41 -11.39 4.82
N GLU A 152 -9.68 -10.52 5.56
CA GLU A 152 -10.26 -9.79 6.69
C GLU A 152 -11.39 -8.86 6.24
N ILE A 153 -11.18 -8.10 5.17
CA ILE A 153 -12.19 -7.16 4.67
C ILE A 153 -13.42 -7.91 4.17
N SER A 154 -13.24 -9.07 3.53
CA SER A 154 -14.36 -9.86 3.01
C SER A 154 -15.31 -10.33 4.10
N PHE A 155 -14.83 -10.56 5.31
CA PHE A 155 -15.68 -10.91 6.44
C PHE A 155 -16.55 -9.74 6.91
N ASP A 156 -16.12 -8.50 6.65
CA ASP A 156 -16.80 -7.29 7.12
C ASP A 156 -17.80 -6.73 6.11
N ILE A 157 -17.85 -7.28 4.90
CA ILE A 157 -18.73 -6.79 3.83
C ILE A 157 -20.06 -7.55 3.79
#